data_455d58de3cbb55f91ca4ee52163d830d
#
_entry.id   455d58de3cbb55f91ca4ee52163d830d
#
_cell.length_a   1.000
_cell.length_b   1.000
_cell.length_c   1.000
_cell.angle_alpha   90.00
_cell.angle_beta   90.00
_cell.angle_gamma   90.00
#
_symmetry.space_group_name_H-M   'P 1'
#
loop_
_entity.id
_entity.type
_entity.pdbx_description
1 polymer ?
#
loop_
_entity_poly.entity_id
_entity_poly.type
_entity_poly.pdbx_seq_one_letter_code
_entity_poly.pdbx_strand_id
1 'polypeptide(L)'
;MNKLTLLIFLFGVIFVSCKNENNRIVDQSGSAAGYFGEKIDTVGMISYENLLAQMATNDSVEAKVFGKVSAVCQTKGCWMNIISDSDTTKTEMFVEFLDYGFFMPKDIAGKEVVMKGKAYVEETSVEDLKHFAEDEGLTEAEIAKITEPKVELKFMASGVMIKP
;
A
#
# COMPACT_ATOMS: atom_id res chain seq x y z
N MET A 1 -37.17 -10.31 -67.96
CA MET A 1 -35.91 -11.00 -67.65
C MET A 1 -34.97 -9.92 -67.12
N ASN A 2 -34.92 -9.64 -65.81
CA ASN A 2 -33.94 -8.73 -65.18
C ASN A 2 -33.52 -9.37 -63.88
N LYS A 3 -32.23 -9.75 -63.86
CA LYS A 3 -31.57 -10.25 -62.69
C LYS A 3 -31.21 -9.08 -61.75
N LEU A 4 -31.92 -8.95 -60.66
CA LEU A 4 -31.61 -8.00 -59.59
C LEU A 4 -30.58 -8.62 -58.65
N THR A 5 -29.33 -8.21 -58.76
CA THR A 5 -28.24 -8.68 -57.94
C THR A 5 -28.26 -7.91 -56.60
N LEU A 6 -28.66 -8.59 -55.53
CA LEU A 6 -28.67 -8.03 -54.17
C LEU A 6 -27.26 -8.07 -53.58
N LEU A 7 -26.62 -6.90 -53.49
CA LEU A 7 -25.31 -6.73 -52.86
C LEU A 7 -25.49 -6.55 -51.35
N ILE A 8 -25.26 -7.60 -50.60
CA ILE A 8 -25.27 -7.54 -49.12
C ILE A 8 -23.94 -6.97 -48.66
N PHE A 9 -23.94 -5.70 -48.24
CA PHE A 9 -22.82 -5.08 -47.52
C PHE A 9 -22.76 -5.63 -46.08
N LEU A 10 -21.83 -6.56 -45.86
CA LEU A 10 -21.52 -7.06 -44.52
C LEU A 10 -20.68 -6.02 -43.76
N PHE A 11 -21.31 -5.20 -42.96
CA PHE A 11 -20.65 -4.21 -42.10
C PHE A 11 -20.02 -4.93 -40.92
N GLY A 12 -18.74 -5.27 -41.02
CA GLY A 12 -17.97 -5.88 -39.94
C GLY A 12 -17.71 -4.86 -38.85
N VAL A 13 -18.47 -4.97 -37.75
CA VAL A 13 -18.19 -4.21 -36.51
C VAL A 13 -16.96 -4.80 -35.85
N ILE A 14 -15.83 -4.14 -35.99
CA ILE A 14 -14.60 -4.48 -35.27
C ILE A 14 -14.79 -3.97 -33.83
N PHE A 15 -15.14 -4.86 -32.90
CA PHE A 15 -15.04 -4.58 -31.47
C PHE A 15 -13.55 -4.52 -31.09
N VAL A 16 -13.02 -3.32 -30.99
CA VAL A 16 -11.73 -3.11 -30.30
C VAL A 16 -12.00 -3.31 -28.81
N SER A 17 -11.79 -4.53 -28.34
CA SER A 17 -11.77 -4.85 -26.91
C SER A 17 -10.50 -4.26 -26.33
N CYS A 18 -10.60 -3.10 -25.68
CA CYS A 18 -9.53 -2.62 -24.78
C CYS A 18 -9.39 -3.61 -23.63
N LYS A 19 -8.47 -4.57 -23.75
CA LYS A 19 -7.98 -5.33 -22.63
C LYS A 19 -7.22 -4.38 -21.72
N ASN A 20 -7.85 -4.01 -20.62
CA ASN A 20 -7.12 -3.41 -19.50
C ASN A 20 -6.30 -4.56 -18.86
N GLU A 21 -5.08 -4.71 -19.30
CA GLU A 21 -4.14 -5.66 -18.73
C GLU A 21 -3.72 -5.13 -17.36
N ASN A 22 -4.47 -5.52 -16.32
CA ASN A 22 -3.92 -5.53 -14.98
C ASN A 22 -2.68 -6.43 -15.01
N ASN A 23 -1.50 -5.82 -14.97
CA ASN A 23 -0.21 -6.47 -15.09
C ASN A 23 0.09 -7.27 -13.81
N ARG A 24 -0.69 -8.33 -13.55
CA ARG A 24 -0.39 -9.33 -12.51
C ARG A 24 0.54 -10.35 -13.13
N ILE A 25 1.82 -10.22 -12.86
CA ILE A 25 2.76 -11.29 -13.13
C ILE A 25 2.58 -12.31 -12.00
N VAL A 26 1.87 -13.41 -12.29
CA VAL A 26 1.81 -14.56 -11.38
C VAL A 26 3.04 -15.41 -11.68
N ASP A 27 3.92 -15.57 -10.71
CA ASP A 27 5.02 -16.53 -10.84
C ASP A 27 4.47 -17.96 -10.77
N GLN A 28 5.26 -18.93 -11.22
CA GLN A 28 4.86 -20.35 -11.24
C GLN A 28 4.66 -20.96 -9.84
N SER A 29 4.96 -20.23 -8.76
CA SER A 29 4.75 -20.64 -7.36
C SER A 29 3.36 -20.29 -6.82
N GLY A 30 2.51 -19.65 -7.62
CA GLY A 30 1.17 -19.23 -7.21
C GLY A 30 1.17 -18.00 -6.30
N SER A 31 2.30 -17.37 -6.12
CA SER A 31 2.52 -16.17 -5.32
C SER A 31 2.19 -14.93 -6.16
N ALA A 32 1.39 -14.00 -5.64
CA ALA A 32 1.10 -12.74 -6.32
C ALA A 32 2.36 -11.87 -6.34
N ALA A 33 3.22 -12.03 -7.34
CA ALA A 33 4.22 -11.02 -7.67
C ALA A 33 3.53 -9.94 -8.52
N GLY A 34 3.81 -8.66 -8.30
CA GLY A 34 3.17 -7.62 -9.09
C GLY A 34 3.54 -6.21 -8.68
N TYR A 35 3.12 -5.28 -9.53
CA TYR A 35 3.23 -3.84 -9.28
C TYR A 35 1.84 -3.29 -8.97
N PHE A 36 1.77 -2.43 -7.96
CA PHE A 36 0.56 -1.76 -7.52
C PHE A 36 0.83 -0.26 -7.44
N GLY A 37 -0.05 0.56 -7.95
CA GLY A 37 0.17 1.99 -8.11
C GLY A 37 1.23 2.29 -9.17
N GLU A 38 2.14 3.20 -8.89
CA GLU A 38 3.26 3.57 -9.77
C GLU A 38 4.18 2.36 -10.00
N LYS A 39 4.59 2.13 -11.25
CA LYS A 39 5.59 1.11 -11.54
C LYS A 39 6.96 1.58 -11.07
N ILE A 40 7.55 0.84 -10.15
CA ILE A 40 8.84 1.16 -9.53
C ILE A 40 9.91 0.14 -9.92
N ASP A 41 11.17 0.56 -9.82
CA ASP A 41 12.36 -0.30 -9.90
C ASP A 41 13.02 -0.41 -8.50
N THR A 42 14.05 -1.25 -8.40
CA THR A 42 14.79 -1.48 -7.15
C THR A 42 16.05 -0.63 -7.01
N VAL A 43 16.36 0.23 -7.98
CA VAL A 43 17.57 1.06 -7.98
C VAL A 43 17.49 2.09 -6.86
N GLY A 44 18.50 2.10 -5.98
CA GLY A 44 18.55 3.05 -4.86
C GLY A 44 17.57 2.75 -3.71
N MET A 45 17.00 1.55 -3.65
CA MET A 45 16.22 1.15 -2.50
C MET A 45 17.09 1.04 -1.25
N ILE A 46 16.52 1.39 -0.12
CA ILE A 46 17.15 1.26 1.21
C ILE A 46 16.38 0.25 2.05
N SER A 47 17.03 -0.33 3.04
CA SER A 47 16.34 -1.19 4.00
C SER A 47 15.46 -0.36 4.96
N TYR A 48 14.52 -1.02 5.62
CA TYR A 48 13.68 -0.41 6.62
C TYR A 48 14.51 0.19 7.77
N GLU A 49 15.58 -0.49 8.21
CA GLU A 49 16.49 0.01 9.24
C GLU A 49 17.20 1.30 8.82
N ASN A 50 17.62 1.36 7.54
CA ASN A 50 18.24 2.58 7.01
C ASN A 50 17.23 3.73 6.92
N LEU A 51 15.96 3.44 6.65
CA LEU A 51 14.90 4.45 6.75
C LEU A 51 14.75 4.94 8.18
N LEU A 52 14.67 4.06 9.17
CA LEU A 52 14.55 4.44 10.59
C LEU A 52 15.72 5.33 11.03
N ALA A 53 16.93 4.98 10.60
CA ALA A 53 18.12 5.80 10.89
C ALA A 53 18.01 7.22 10.28
N GLN A 54 17.45 7.36 9.09
CA GLN A 54 17.22 8.67 8.48
C GLN A 54 16.08 9.44 9.17
N MET A 55 15.02 8.77 9.57
CA MET A 55 13.90 9.37 10.29
C MET A 55 14.28 9.85 11.70
N ALA A 56 15.35 9.32 12.29
CA ALA A 56 15.84 9.82 13.58
C ALA A 56 16.28 11.29 13.56
N THR A 57 16.53 11.86 12.38
CA THR A 57 17.01 13.26 12.22
C THR A 57 16.19 14.06 11.22
N ASN A 58 15.13 13.49 10.66
CA ASN A 58 14.28 14.14 9.67
C ASN A 58 12.80 13.87 9.98
N ASP A 59 11.97 14.87 9.84
CA ASP A 59 10.51 14.74 10.02
C ASP A 59 9.86 13.95 8.89
N SER A 60 10.50 13.89 7.74
CA SER A 60 10.05 13.08 6.60
C SER A 60 11.20 12.74 5.65
N VAL A 61 11.07 11.58 4.96
CA VAL A 61 12.05 11.08 3.99
C VAL A 61 11.33 10.50 2.79
N GLU A 62 11.67 10.96 1.58
CA GLU A 62 11.25 10.29 0.35
C GLU A 62 12.24 9.17 0.01
N ALA A 63 11.76 7.96 -0.16
CA ALA A 63 12.61 6.81 -0.39
C ALA A 63 11.91 5.69 -1.17
N LYS A 64 12.74 4.79 -1.71
CA LYS A 64 12.32 3.42 -2.02
C LYS A 64 12.78 2.52 -0.87
N VAL A 65 11.83 1.86 -0.23
CA VAL A 65 12.09 1.08 0.98
C VAL A 65 11.77 -0.38 0.75
N PHE A 66 12.67 -1.23 1.14
CA PHE A 66 12.49 -2.67 1.19
C PHE A 66 12.10 -3.09 2.61
N GLY A 67 11.08 -3.93 2.73
CA GLY A 67 10.62 -4.46 4.01
C GLY A 67 9.69 -5.67 3.84
N LYS A 68 9.27 -6.23 4.97
CA LYS A 68 8.37 -7.38 5.03
C LYS A 68 7.00 -6.97 5.55
N VAL A 69 5.96 -7.41 4.87
CA VAL A 69 4.58 -7.15 5.29
C VAL A 69 4.26 -7.96 6.54
N SER A 70 3.92 -7.30 7.64
CA SER A 70 3.43 -7.96 8.87
C SER A 70 1.91 -8.15 8.85
N ALA A 71 1.19 -7.16 8.33
CA ALA A 71 -0.26 -7.17 8.23
C ALA A 71 -0.74 -6.42 6.99
N VAL A 72 -1.95 -6.72 6.55
CA VAL A 72 -2.65 -6.02 5.45
C VAL A 72 -4.14 -5.94 5.77
N CYS A 73 -4.79 -4.87 5.36
CA CYS A 73 -6.22 -4.67 5.53
C CYS A 73 -7.03 -5.83 4.93
N GLN A 74 -7.74 -6.58 5.77
CA GLN A 74 -8.51 -7.74 5.35
C GLN A 74 -9.86 -7.38 4.69
N THR A 75 -10.30 -6.13 4.80
CA THR A 75 -11.52 -5.66 4.13
C THR A 75 -11.28 -5.38 2.65
N LYS A 76 -10.28 -4.54 2.34
CA LYS A 76 -10.02 -4.04 0.97
C LYS A 76 -8.54 -4.10 0.56
N GLY A 77 -7.60 -4.33 1.47
CA GLY A 77 -6.17 -4.17 1.19
C GLY A 77 -5.74 -2.70 1.09
N CYS A 78 -6.44 -1.78 1.76
CA CYS A 78 -6.24 -0.33 1.64
C CYS A 78 -5.11 0.24 2.50
N TRP A 79 -4.50 -0.57 3.34
CA TRP A 79 -3.30 -0.29 4.12
C TRP A 79 -2.53 -1.58 4.37
N MET A 80 -1.28 -1.46 4.74
CA MET A 80 -0.45 -2.57 5.22
C MET A 80 0.51 -2.08 6.31
N ASN A 81 1.02 -3.00 7.13
CA ASN A 81 2.11 -2.74 8.04
C ASN A 81 3.39 -3.40 7.53
N ILE A 82 4.50 -2.70 7.69
CA ILE A 82 5.84 -3.17 7.33
C ILE A 82 6.69 -3.28 8.59
N ILE A 83 7.44 -4.37 8.67
CA ILE A 83 8.46 -4.61 9.68
C ILE A 83 9.82 -4.85 9.03
N SER A 84 10.88 -4.71 9.81
CA SER A 84 12.20 -5.23 9.48
C SER A 84 12.29 -6.72 9.79
N ASP A 85 13.01 -7.47 8.97
CA ASP A 85 13.36 -8.86 9.29
C ASP A 85 14.41 -8.96 10.41
N SER A 86 15.23 -7.93 10.59
CA SER A 86 16.31 -7.87 11.57
C SER A 86 15.96 -7.14 12.86
N ASP A 87 14.81 -6.44 12.90
CA ASP A 87 14.42 -5.65 14.07
C ASP A 87 13.80 -6.53 15.15
N THR A 88 14.50 -6.66 16.27
CA THR A 88 14.01 -7.32 17.47
C THR A 88 12.96 -6.50 18.22
N THR A 89 12.86 -5.18 17.97
CA THR A 89 11.89 -4.27 18.60
C THR A 89 10.51 -4.37 17.96
N LYS A 90 10.43 -4.93 16.75
CA LYS A 90 9.21 -5.07 15.95
C LYS A 90 8.47 -3.75 15.74
N THR A 91 9.20 -2.66 15.59
CA THR A 91 8.60 -1.38 15.20
C THR A 91 7.88 -1.57 13.88
N GLU A 92 6.59 -1.31 13.88
CA GLU A 92 5.77 -1.38 12.67
C GLU A 92 5.65 0.01 12.05
N MET A 93 5.71 0.07 10.72
CA MET A 93 5.41 1.26 9.95
C MET A 93 4.08 1.06 9.25
N PHE A 94 3.14 1.96 9.50
CA PHE A 94 1.84 1.97 8.83
C PHE A 94 1.96 2.56 7.43
N VAL A 95 1.49 1.84 6.42
CA VAL A 95 1.58 2.21 5.01
C VAL A 95 0.20 2.43 4.43
N GLU A 96 -0.03 3.64 3.96
CA GLU A 96 -1.21 4.04 3.18
C GLU A 96 -0.82 4.24 1.72
N PHE A 97 -1.80 4.25 0.84
CA PHE A 97 -1.58 4.38 -0.59
C PHE A 97 -2.06 5.75 -1.08
N LEU A 98 -1.18 6.42 -1.82
CA LEU A 98 -1.39 7.78 -2.33
C LEU A 98 -2.77 7.90 -2.99
N ASP A 99 -3.52 8.92 -2.56
CA ASP A 99 -4.87 9.24 -3.04
C ASP A 99 -5.87 8.06 -3.01
N TYR A 100 -5.59 7.03 -2.20
CA TYR A 100 -6.39 5.80 -2.15
C TYR A 100 -6.46 5.11 -3.53
N GLY A 101 -5.43 5.31 -4.37
CA GLY A 101 -5.43 5.01 -5.79
C GLY A 101 -5.25 3.54 -6.15
N PHE A 102 -4.81 2.70 -5.20
CA PHE A 102 -4.66 1.26 -5.41
C PHE A 102 -4.77 0.50 -4.08
N PHE A 103 -4.92 -0.82 -4.17
CA PHE A 103 -5.05 -1.70 -3.02
C PHE A 103 -4.16 -2.93 -3.18
N MET A 104 -3.69 -3.47 -2.05
CA MET A 104 -2.86 -4.66 -2.03
C MET A 104 -3.70 -5.95 -1.95
N PRO A 105 -3.19 -7.08 -2.46
CA PRO A 105 -3.80 -8.38 -2.18
C PRO A 105 -3.81 -8.66 -0.68
N LYS A 106 -4.85 -9.35 -0.19
CA LYS A 106 -5.06 -9.57 1.25
C LYS A 106 -4.21 -10.72 1.83
N ASP A 107 -3.56 -11.48 0.97
CA ASP A 107 -2.77 -12.67 1.28
C ASP A 107 -1.24 -12.43 1.23
N ILE A 108 -0.81 -11.17 1.38
CA ILE A 108 0.60 -10.79 1.27
C ILE A 108 1.34 -10.68 2.61
N ALA A 109 0.70 -10.98 3.73
CA ALA A 109 1.39 -11.03 5.01
C ALA A 109 2.56 -12.04 4.94
N GLY A 110 3.74 -11.63 5.41
CA GLY A 110 4.98 -12.40 5.31
C GLY A 110 5.74 -12.23 3.99
N LYS A 111 5.18 -11.56 2.99
CA LYS A 111 5.88 -11.29 1.72
C LYS A 111 6.82 -10.10 1.85
N GLU A 112 7.88 -10.12 1.04
CA GLU A 112 8.79 -9.01 0.88
C GLU A 112 8.26 -8.05 -0.20
N VAL A 113 8.34 -6.75 0.10
CA VAL A 113 7.91 -5.69 -0.81
C VAL A 113 8.98 -4.61 -0.94
N VAL A 114 8.97 -3.94 -2.08
CA VAL A 114 9.65 -2.65 -2.27
C VAL A 114 8.56 -1.61 -2.48
N MET A 115 8.62 -0.51 -1.75
CA MET A 115 7.67 0.60 -1.86
C MET A 115 8.41 1.88 -2.17
N LYS A 116 7.81 2.75 -2.97
CA LYS A 116 8.27 4.12 -3.23
C LYS A 116 7.26 5.09 -2.66
N GLY A 117 7.75 6.12 -1.98
CA GLY A 117 6.88 7.14 -1.41
C GLY A 117 7.60 7.97 -0.35
N LYS A 118 6.83 8.49 0.60
CA LYS A 118 7.28 9.38 1.66
C LYS A 118 6.99 8.77 3.03
N ALA A 119 8.05 8.56 3.82
CA ALA A 119 7.94 8.30 5.24
C ALA A 119 7.76 9.63 6.00
N TYR A 120 6.96 9.62 7.05
CA TYR A 120 6.76 10.78 7.91
C TYR A 120 6.32 10.32 9.31
N VAL A 121 6.50 11.21 10.27
CA VAL A 121 6.02 11.00 11.64
C VAL A 121 4.68 11.72 11.79
N GLU A 122 3.68 11.00 12.27
CA GLU A 122 2.39 11.57 12.65
C GLU A 122 2.28 11.57 14.17
N GLU A 123 1.95 12.72 14.73
CA GLU A 123 1.67 12.88 16.15
C GLU A 123 0.18 13.16 16.36
N THR A 124 -0.48 12.27 17.11
CA THR A 124 -1.85 12.51 17.56
C THR A 124 -1.81 13.08 18.97
N SER A 125 -2.39 14.26 19.15
CA SER A 125 -2.38 14.96 20.45
C SER A 125 -3.14 14.18 21.52
N VAL A 126 -2.82 14.45 22.80
CA VAL A 126 -3.56 13.87 23.94
C VAL A 126 -5.05 14.24 23.89
N GLU A 127 -5.37 15.45 23.41
CA GLU A 127 -6.75 15.92 23.26
C GLU A 127 -7.51 15.09 22.22
N ASP A 128 -6.93 14.88 21.04
CA ASP A 128 -7.52 14.08 19.96
C ASP A 128 -7.67 12.61 20.39
N LEU A 129 -6.65 12.05 21.05
CA LEU A 129 -6.70 10.66 21.55
C LEU A 129 -7.84 10.48 22.55
N LYS A 130 -8.06 11.45 23.46
CA LYS A 130 -9.17 11.41 24.40
C LYS A 130 -10.51 11.51 23.70
N HIS A 131 -10.62 12.40 22.70
CA HIS A 131 -11.83 12.54 21.91
C HIS A 131 -12.16 11.24 21.16
N PHE A 132 -11.16 10.59 20.54
CA PHE A 132 -11.37 9.29 19.88
C PHE A 132 -11.80 8.20 20.87
N ALA A 133 -11.20 8.17 22.07
CA ALA A 133 -11.55 7.22 23.11
C ALA A 133 -12.99 7.43 23.63
N GLU A 134 -13.47 8.68 23.71
CA GLU A 134 -14.87 9.02 24.01
C GLU A 134 -15.80 8.49 22.92
N ASP A 135 -15.47 8.71 21.65
CA ASP A 135 -16.25 8.25 20.49
C ASP A 135 -16.31 6.71 20.41
N GLU A 136 -15.25 6.03 20.87
CA GLU A 136 -15.20 4.57 20.98
C GLU A 136 -15.98 4.04 22.20
N GLY A 137 -16.43 4.93 23.10
CA GLY A 137 -17.21 4.58 24.28
C GLY A 137 -16.38 4.04 25.45
N LEU A 138 -15.10 4.41 25.52
CA LEU A 138 -14.25 4.10 26.66
C LEU A 138 -14.76 4.80 27.93
N THR A 139 -14.47 4.21 29.09
CA THR A 139 -14.84 4.81 30.39
C THR A 139 -13.96 6.01 30.73
N GLU A 140 -14.46 6.96 31.53
CA GLU A 140 -13.67 8.10 32.02
C GLU A 140 -12.34 7.69 32.68
N ALA A 141 -12.33 6.54 33.37
CA ALA A 141 -11.13 6.00 34.01
C ALA A 141 -10.09 5.49 32.98
N GLU A 142 -10.52 5.04 31.83
CA GLU A 142 -9.62 4.66 30.70
C GLU A 142 -9.12 5.89 29.99
N ILE A 143 -9.99 6.84 29.68
CA ILE A 143 -9.65 8.11 29.05
C ILE A 143 -8.64 8.91 29.89
N ALA A 144 -8.80 8.92 31.21
CA ALA A 144 -7.87 9.60 32.12
C ALA A 144 -6.43 9.03 32.08
N LYS A 145 -6.23 7.79 31.60
CA LYS A 145 -4.90 7.18 31.43
C LYS A 145 -4.17 7.68 30.20
N ILE A 146 -4.84 8.34 29.28
CA ILE A 146 -4.23 8.94 28.08
C ILE A 146 -3.55 10.24 28.51
N THR A 147 -2.25 10.18 28.72
CA THR A 147 -1.44 11.30 29.24
C THR A 147 -0.34 11.75 28.31
N GLU A 148 -0.05 10.98 27.27
CA GLU A 148 1.02 11.26 26.30
C GLU A 148 0.46 11.23 24.87
N PRO A 149 1.01 12.04 23.94
CA PRO A 149 0.67 11.98 22.53
C PRO A 149 1.09 10.63 21.95
N LYS A 150 0.39 10.17 20.95
CA LYS A 150 0.77 8.98 20.17
C LYS A 150 1.59 9.40 18.96
N VAL A 151 2.80 8.89 18.85
CA VAL A 151 3.70 9.14 17.72
C VAL A 151 3.82 7.88 16.89
N GLU A 152 3.52 7.97 15.60
CA GLU A 152 3.52 6.84 14.68
C GLU A 152 4.36 7.15 13.45
N LEU A 153 5.18 6.16 13.04
CA LEU A 153 5.86 6.22 11.76
C LEU A 153 4.90 5.73 10.67
N LYS A 154 4.65 6.59 9.70
CA LYS A 154 3.78 6.33 8.55
C LYS A 154 4.53 6.42 7.23
N PHE A 155 3.97 5.79 6.21
CA PHE A 155 4.49 5.83 4.86
C PHE A 155 3.36 5.99 3.85
N MET A 156 3.41 7.04 3.05
CA MET A 156 2.49 7.26 1.93
C MET A 156 3.12 6.71 0.66
N ALA A 157 2.68 5.53 0.23
CA ALA A 157 3.25 4.84 -0.93
C ALA A 157 2.58 5.29 -2.23
N SER A 158 3.39 5.76 -3.20
CA SER A 158 2.94 5.98 -4.59
C SER A 158 2.95 4.70 -5.42
N GLY A 159 3.78 3.73 -5.06
CA GLY A 159 3.85 2.42 -5.71
C GLY A 159 4.45 1.35 -4.81
N VAL A 160 4.01 0.12 -5.02
CA VAL A 160 4.49 -1.08 -4.30
C VAL A 160 4.78 -2.18 -5.31
N MET A 161 5.89 -2.86 -5.13
CA MET A 161 6.25 -4.08 -5.85
C MET A 161 6.37 -5.24 -4.87
N ILE A 162 5.59 -6.31 -5.06
CA ILE A 162 5.77 -7.57 -4.32
C ILE A 162 6.91 -8.34 -4.99
N LYS A 163 7.92 -8.72 -4.23
CA LYS A 163 9.03 -9.54 -4.73
C LYS A 163 8.52 -10.97 -5.03
N PRO A 164 9.03 -11.60 -6.09
CA PRO A 164 8.75 -13.00 -6.42
C PRO A 164 9.14 -13.96 -5.31
#